data_ed5bf9d479c85faffb19a0b19520c71e
#
_entry.id   ed5bf9d479c85faffb19a0b19520c71e
#
_cell.length_a   1.000
_cell.length_b   1.000
_cell.length_c   1.000
_cell.angle_alpha   90.00
_cell.angle_beta   90.00
_cell.angle_gamma   90.00
#
_symmetry.space_group_name_H-M   'P 1'
#
loop_
_entity.id
_entity.type
_entity.pdbx_description
1 polymer ?
#
loop_
_entity_poly.entity_id
_entity_poly.type
_entity_poly.pdbx_seq_one_letter_code
_entity_poly.pdbx_strand_id
1 'polypeptide(L)'
;MMAASMAEGKTIIENAAKEPHVVDVANFLNSMGANIRGAGTDVIRIVGVEKLHATEYSVIPDQIEAGTFMFAVAATGGNVLVKDVIPKHLEATTAKLLEVGCQVEEFDDSVRVISDGHLKHTQVTTLPYPGFPTDMQPQMAVLLGIAEGTSTVTESIFENRFKYVDELTRMGADIKVESNIAIISGVKRYTGARVNAPDLRAGAALVIAGLAADGITVVDDIYYIQRGYEALEEKLTKIGAKIARVEDEKELQKFILKVS
;
A
#
# COMPACT_ATOMS: atom_id res chain seq x y z
N MET A 1 14.30 17.54 6.33
CA MET A 1 13.60 18.85 6.43
C MET A 1 13.42 19.28 7.88
N MET A 2 12.79 18.50 8.75
CA MET A 2 12.49 18.90 10.15
C MET A 2 13.72 19.41 10.92
N ALA A 3 14.80 18.65 10.96
CA ALA A 3 16.04 19.10 11.63
C ALA A 3 16.64 20.38 11.03
N ALA A 4 16.61 20.49 9.69
CA ALA A 4 17.15 21.65 8.98
C ALA A 4 16.31 22.92 9.16
N SER A 5 15.03 22.82 9.53
CA SER A 5 14.14 23.97 9.72
C SER A 5 14.59 24.89 10.86
N MET A 6 15.35 24.36 11.83
CA MET A 6 15.87 25.12 12.98
C MET A 6 17.41 25.12 13.03
N ALA A 7 18.08 24.62 12.00
CA ALA A 7 19.53 24.69 11.90
C ALA A 7 19.98 26.07 11.45
N GLU A 8 21.06 26.60 12.01
CA GLU A 8 21.62 27.87 11.59
C GLU A 8 22.08 27.84 10.12
N GLY A 9 21.70 28.85 9.34
CA GLY A 9 22.11 29.01 7.95
C GLY A 9 21.16 28.38 6.93
N LYS A 10 21.71 27.93 5.81
CA LYS A 10 20.98 27.36 4.68
C LYS A 10 21.35 25.89 4.45
N THR A 11 20.34 25.03 4.32
CA THR A 11 20.47 23.64 3.92
C THR A 11 19.88 23.43 2.53
N ILE A 12 20.58 22.70 1.67
CA ILE A 12 20.09 22.29 0.36
C ILE A 12 20.07 20.75 0.34
N ILE A 13 18.92 20.17 0.00
CA ILE A 13 18.76 18.72 -0.22
C ILE A 13 18.60 18.53 -1.72
N GLU A 14 19.56 17.86 -2.35
CA GLU A 14 19.53 17.49 -3.76
C GLU A 14 19.08 16.03 -3.91
N ASN A 15 18.53 15.69 -5.07
CA ASN A 15 17.90 14.38 -5.32
C ASN A 15 16.85 14.02 -4.25
N ALA A 16 16.05 15.01 -3.88
CA ALA A 16 15.04 14.88 -2.85
C ALA A 16 13.86 14.02 -3.33
N ALA A 17 13.27 13.29 -2.40
CA ALA A 17 12.01 12.60 -2.59
C ALA A 17 10.88 13.60 -2.91
N LYS A 18 9.99 13.24 -3.84
CA LYS A 18 8.93 14.10 -4.38
C LYS A 18 7.52 13.69 -3.94
N GLU A 19 7.43 12.65 -3.14
CA GLU A 19 6.19 12.05 -2.69
C GLU A 19 5.29 13.09 -1.98
N PRO A 20 3.96 12.98 -2.14
CA PRO A 20 3.00 13.93 -1.56
C PRO A 20 3.19 14.18 -0.07
N HIS A 21 3.52 13.15 0.72
CA HIS A 21 3.76 13.29 2.16
C HIS A 21 5.03 14.11 2.48
N VAL A 22 6.03 14.15 1.57
CA VAL A 22 7.20 15.04 1.71
C VAL A 22 6.80 16.51 1.52
N VAL A 23 5.92 16.76 0.53
CA VAL A 23 5.34 18.09 0.30
C VAL A 23 4.47 18.51 1.48
N ASP A 24 3.67 17.60 2.01
CA ASP A 24 2.78 17.84 3.16
C ASP A 24 3.58 18.25 4.41
N VAL A 25 4.68 17.53 4.72
CA VAL A 25 5.59 17.90 5.82
C VAL A 25 6.18 19.29 5.62
N ALA A 26 6.58 19.66 4.39
CA ALA A 26 7.10 21.00 4.10
C ALA A 26 6.03 22.08 4.30
N ASN A 27 4.79 21.83 3.86
CA ASN A 27 3.66 22.73 4.04
C ASN A 27 3.32 22.90 5.52
N PHE A 28 3.28 21.79 6.28
CA PHE A 28 3.06 21.83 7.72
C PHE A 28 4.15 22.66 8.43
N LEU A 29 5.43 22.40 8.17
CA LEU A 29 6.51 23.18 8.76
C LEU A 29 6.46 24.66 8.37
N ASN A 30 6.13 24.98 7.11
CA ASN A 30 5.98 26.35 6.65
C ASN A 30 4.79 27.04 7.35
N SER A 31 3.70 26.35 7.62
CA SER A 31 2.58 26.90 8.41
C SER A 31 2.97 27.17 9.87
N MET A 32 4.03 26.54 10.38
CA MET A 32 4.63 26.82 11.69
C MET A 32 5.70 27.92 11.65
N GLY A 33 5.93 28.54 10.48
CA GLY A 33 6.91 29.61 10.30
C GLY A 33 8.28 29.19 9.78
N ALA A 34 8.46 27.94 9.33
CA ALA A 34 9.67 27.51 8.63
C ALA A 34 9.81 28.19 7.25
N ASN A 35 11.00 28.14 6.68
CA ASN A 35 11.30 28.65 5.35
C ASN A 35 11.83 27.52 4.47
N ILE A 36 10.90 26.73 3.90
CA ILE A 36 11.17 25.57 3.04
C ILE A 36 10.60 25.85 1.66
N ARG A 37 11.40 25.65 0.62
CA ARG A 37 11.01 25.85 -0.79
C ARG A 37 11.48 24.67 -1.63
N GLY A 38 10.74 24.36 -2.69
CA GLY A 38 11.09 23.33 -3.66
C GLY A 38 10.66 21.91 -3.24
N ALA A 39 9.87 21.72 -2.18
CA ALA A 39 9.25 20.43 -1.89
C ALA A 39 8.39 19.98 -3.07
N GLY A 40 8.45 18.68 -3.42
CA GLY A 40 7.85 18.14 -4.64
C GLY A 40 8.74 18.23 -5.88
N THR A 41 9.90 18.84 -5.77
CA THR A 41 10.96 18.83 -6.79
C THR A 41 12.19 18.07 -6.28
N ASP A 42 13.17 17.85 -7.13
CA ASP A 42 14.45 17.19 -6.78
C ASP A 42 15.39 18.04 -5.94
N VAL A 43 15.06 19.33 -5.70
CA VAL A 43 15.89 20.22 -4.87
C VAL A 43 15.05 20.97 -3.85
N ILE A 44 15.27 20.66 -2.57
CA ILE A 44 14.63 21.37 -1.45
C ILE A 44 15.63 22.32 -0.81
N ARG A 45 15.23 23.58 -0.63
CA ARG A 45 16.03 24.64 0.00
C ARG A 45 15.36 25.05 1.30
N ILE A 46 16.13 25.07 2.38
CA ILE A 46 15.66 25.37 3.72
C ILE A 46 16.56 26.47 4.29
N VAL A 47 15.95 27.52 4.79
CA VAL A 47 16.65 28.53 5.61
C VAL A 47 16.16 28.33 7.03
N GLY A 48 17.10 28.03 7.93
CA GLY A 48 16.74 27.78 9.34
C GLY A 48 16.16 29.03 10.00
N VAL A 49 15.26 28.79 10.94
CA VAL A 49 14.61 29.85 11.75
C VAL A 49 14.90 29.62 13.23
N GLU A 50 14.89 30.68 14.03
CA GLU A 50 15.16 30.58 15.48
C GLU A 50 14.11 29.78 16.21
N LYS A 51 12.84 29.85 15.80
CA LYS A 51 11.73 29.17 16.43
C LYS A 51 10.60 28.88 15.44
N LEU A 52 9.86 27.81 15.71
CA LEU A 52 8.57 27.50 15.10
C LEU A 52 7.43 27.85 16.07
N HIS A 53 6.26 28.14 15.55
CA HIS A 53 5.07 28.40 16.34
C HIS A 53 4.01 27.32 16.14
N ALA A 54 3.06 27.22 17.04
CA ALA A 54 1.93 26.29 16.91
C ALA A 54 1.03 26.68 15.73
N THR A 55 0.43 25.68 15.12
CA THR A 55 -0.54 25.84 14.02
C THR A 55 -1.59 24.76 14.07
N GLU A 56 -2.74 25.01 13.45
CA GLU A 56 -3.70 23.96 13.09
C GLU A 56 -3.40 23.51 11.67
N TYR A 57 -3.36 22.19 11.45
CA TYR A 57 -3.04 21.62 10.16
C TYR A 57 -3.74 20.28 9.97
N SER A 58 -4.37 20.09 8.81
CA SER A 58 -4.92 18.80 8.41
C SER A 58 -3.93 18.10 7.50
N VAL A 59 -3.44 16.94 7.92
CA VAL A 59 -2.58 16.09 7.09
C VAL A 59 -3.36 15.57 5.89
N ILE A 60 -2.66 15.35 4.78
CA ILE A 60 -3.27 14.75 3.59
C ILE A 60 -3.66 13.28 3.85
N PRO A 61 -4.67 12.75 3.11
CA PRO A 61 -5.01 11.34 3.16
C PRO A 61 -3.83 10.44 2.79
N ASP A 62 -3.75 9.25 3.43
CA ASP A 62 -2.73 8.25 3.12
C ASP A 62 -3.06 7.55 1.79
N GLN A 63 -2.29 7.86 0.76
CA GLN A 63 -2.41 7.22 -0.56
C GLN A 63 -2.13 5.71 -0.53
N ILE A 64 -1.29 5.24 0.41
CA ILE A 64 -0.94 3.82 0.49
C ILE A 64 -2.06 3.02 1.16
N GLU A 65 -2.68 3.56 2.21
CA GLU A 65 -3.88 2.96 2.78
C GLU A 65 -5.01 2.90 1.73
N ALA A 66 -5.29 4.03 1.05
CA ALA A 66 -6.29 4.08 0.00
C ALA A 66 -6.03 3.05 -1.11
N GLY A 67 -4.81 3.02 -1.66
CA GLY A 67 -4.40 2.05 -2.67
C GLY A 67 -4.52 0.60 -2.18
N THR A 68 -4.24 0.33 -0.90
CA THR A 68 -4.40 -1.02 -0.32
C THR A 68 -5.86 -1.48 -0.39
N PHE A 69 -6.84 -0.60 -0.08
CA PHE A 69 -8.27 -0.91 -0.27
C PHE A 69 -8.62 -1.09 -1.74
N MET A 70 -8.06 -0.29 -2.66
CA MET A 70 -8.27 -0.45 -4.10
C MET A 70 -7.78 -1.82 -4.57
N PHE A 71 -6.61 -2.29 -4.12
CA PHE A 71 -6.10 -3.64 -4.42
C PHE A 71 -6.95 -4.74 -3.77
N ALA A 72 -7.47 -4.54 -2.57
CA ALA A 72 -8.37 -5.50 -1.92
C ALA A 72 -9.62 -5.73 -2.77
N VAL A 73 -10.24 -4.66 -3.30
CA VAL A 73 -11.39 -4.77 -4.21
C VAL A 73 -11.01 -5.47 -5.51
N ALA A 74 -9.85 -5.13 -6.08
CA ALA A 74 -9.38 -5.74 -7.33
C ALA A 74 -9.20 -7.26 -7.16
N ALA A 75 -8.62 -7.71 -6.03
CA ALA A 75 -8.32 -9.11 -5.78
C ALA A 75 -9.56 -9.96 -5.41
N THR A 76 -10.56 -9.35 -4.75
CA THR A 76 -11.75 -10.08 -4.25
C THR A 76 -12.97 -9.94 -5.15
N GLY A 77 -12.92 -9.02 -6.11
CA GLY A 77 -14.10 -8.60 -6.87
C GLY A 77 -15.01 -7.65 -6.06
N GLY A 78 -15.86 -6.91 -6.74
CA GLY A 78 -16.84 -6.04 -6.11
C GLY A 78 -16.83 -4.61 -6.66
N ASN A 79 -17.51 -3.70 -5.93
CA ASN A 79 -17.66 -2.30 -6.29
C ASN A 79 -17.60 -1.46 -5.01
N VAL A 80 -16.51 -0.73 -4.82
CA VAL A 80 -16.26 0.07 -3.60
C VAL A 80 -15.85 1.48 -3.96
N LEU A 81 -16.41 2.47 -3.26
CA LEU A 81 -16.01 3.87 -3.31
C LEU A 81 -15.09 4.18 -2.13
N VAL A 82 -13.84 4.49 -2.41
CA VAL A 82 -12.84 4.95 -1.43
C VAL A 82 -12.93 6.48 -1.36
N LYS A 83 -13.31 7.00 -0.21
CA LYS A 83 -13.55 8.44 0.05
C LYS A 83 -12.39 9.08 0.79
N ASP A 84 -12.42 10.40 0.85
CA ASP A 84 -11.44 11.23 1.55
C ASP A 84 -10.01 10.92 1.05
N VAL A 85 -9.85 10.92 -0.28
CA VAL A 85 -8.58 10.69 -0.97
C VAL A 85 -8.27 11.84 -1.93
N ILE A 86 -7.03 11.94 -2.36
CA ILE A 86 -6.62 12.82 -3.44
C ILE A 86 -6.31 11.94 -4.65
N PRO A 87 -7.21 11.83 -5.64
CA PRO A 87 -7.05 10.90 -6.78
C PRO A 87 -5.72 11.08 -7.52
N LYS A 88 -5.25 12.32 -7.65
CA LYS A 88 -3.95 12.64 -8.23
C LYS A 88 -2.76 11.93 -7.57
N HIS A 89 -2.85 11.62 -6.27
CA HIS A 89 -1.81 10.87 -5.57
C HIS A 89 -1.85 9.36 -5.87
N LEU A 90 -2.95 8.89 -6.47
CA LEU A 90 -3.21 7.49 -6.79
C LEU A 90 -3.02 7.16 -8.28
N GLU A 91 -2.62 8.11 -9.13
CA GLU A 91 -2.54 7.95 -10.59
C GLU A 91 -1.78 6.68 -11.02
N ALA A 92 -0.62 6.41 -10.43
CA ALA A 92 0.16 5.22 -10.77
C ALA A 92 -0.54 3.91 -10.38
N THR A 93 -1.24 3.90 -9.24
CA THR A 93 -2.05 2.77 -8.76
C THR A 93 -3.27 2.57 -9.64
N THR A 94 -4.01 3.65 -9.93
CA THR A 94 -5.17 3.66 -10.85
C THR A 94 -4.78 3.13 -12.22
N ALA A 95 -3.67 3.61 -12.78
CA ALA A 95 -3.20 3.17 -14.11
C ALA A 95 -2.95 1.65 -14.15
N LYS A 96 -2.33 1.08 -13.10
CA LYS A 96 -2.10 -0.36 -13.03
C LYS A 96 -3.37 -1.18 -12.80
N LEU A 97 -4.32 -0.68 -12.03
CA LEU A 97 -5.62 -1.33 -11.85
C LEU A 97 -6.43 -1.36 -13.17
N LEU A 98 -6.41 -0.28 -13.93
CA LEU A 98 -7.00 -0.25 -15.28
C LEU A 98 -6.32 -1.24 -16.23
N GLU A 99 -4.99 -1.32 -16.20
CA GLU A 99 -4.19 -2.21 -17.06
C GLU A 99 -4.49 -3.69 -16.78
N VAL A 100 -4.68 -4.07 -15.50
CA VAL A 100 -5.05 -5.45 -15.14
C VAL A 100 -6.52 -5.77 -15.36
N GLY A 101 -7.35 -4.81 -15.80
CA GLY A 101 -8.73 -5.03 -16.20
C GLY A 101 -9.81 -4.53 -15.23
N CYS A 102 -9.44 -3.88 -14.14
CA CYS A 102 -10.42 -3.23 -13.28
C CYS A 102 -11.00 -1.98 -13.95
N GLN A 103 -12.20 -1.56 -13.54
CA GLN A 103 -12.72 -0.23 -13.85
C GLN A 103 -12.43 0.69 -12.67
N VAL A 104 -11.97 1.91 -12.97
CA VAL A 104 -11.68 2.93 -11.96
C VAL A 104 -12.32 4.25 -12.39
N GLU A 105 -13.14 4.82 -11.52
CA GLU A 105 -13.78 6.12 -11.70
C GLU A 105 -13.24 7.10 -10.66
N GLU A 106 -12.71 8.23 -11.10
CA GLU A 106 -12.17 9.27 -10.23
C GLU A 106 -13.18 10.41 -10.08
N PHE A 107 -13.33 10.90 -8.85
CA PHE A 107 -14.13 12.06 -8.47
C PHE A 107 -13.22 13.07 -7.76
N ASP A 108 -13.76 14.19 -7.30
CA ASP A 108 -12.96 15.26 -6.70
C ASP A 108 -12.16 14.80 -5.47
N ASP A 109 -12.79 13.98 -4.60
CA ASP A 109 -12.22 13.52 -3.32
C ASP A 109 -12.36 12.01 -3.09
N SER A 110 -12.67 11.26 -4.13
CA SER A 110 -12.94 9.83 -4.02
C SER A 110 -12.59 9.08 -5.30
N VAL A 111 -12.35 7.77 -5.16
CA VAL A 111 -12.07 6.86 -6.26
C VAL A 111 -12.95 5.62 -6.11
N ARG A 112 -13.68 5.27 -7.15
CA ARG A 112 -14.46 4.03 -7.22
C ARG A 112 -13.67 2.97 -7.97
N VAL A 113 -13.55 1.79 -7.37
CA VAL A 113 -12.94 0.61 -8.01
C VAL A 113 -14.01 -0.45 -8.21
N ILE A 114 -14.07 -1.01 -9.42
CA ILE A 114 -14.97 -2.09 -9.79
C ILE A 114 -14.14 -3.21 -10.40
N SER A 115 -14.30 -4.42 -9.89
CA SER A 115 -13.63 -5.63 -10.39
C SER A 115 -14.63 -6.78 -10.45
N ASP A 116 -14.60 -7.53 -11.54
CA ASP A 116 -15.34 -8.80 -11.68
C ASP A 116 -14.50 -10.03 -11.33
N GLY A 117 -13.25 -9.80 -10.89
CA GLY A 117 -12.30 -10.85 -10.53
C GLY A 117 -11.52 -11.43 -11.71
N HIS A 118 -11.77 -10.99 -12.95
CA HIS A 118 -11.00 -11.40 -14.13
C HIS A 118 -9.82 -10.45 -14.34
N LEU A 119 -8.66 -10.85 -13.88
CA LEU A 119 -7.45 -10.03 -13.90
C LEU A 119 -6.49 -10.50 -14.99
N LYS A 120 -5.83 -9.55 -15.64
CA LYS A 120 -4.82 -9.79 -16.70
C LYS A 120 -3.42 -9.55 -16.13
N HIS A 121 -2.45 -10.26 -16.70
CA HIS A 121 -1.05 -10.04 -16.40
C HIS A 121 -0.57 -8.66 -16.83
N THR A 122 0.43 -8.14 -16.14
CA THR A 122 1.11 -6.88 -16.51
C THR A 122 2.56 -6.87 -16.01
N GLN A 123 3.30 -5.84 -16.41
CA GLN A 123 4.64 -5.56 -15.92
C GLN A 123 4.63 -4.31 -15.04
N VAL A 124 5.27 -4.39 -13.88
CA VAL A 124 5.36 -3.28 -12.95
C VAL A 124 6.81 -3.04 -12.58
N THR A 125 7.23 -1.78 -12.58
CA THR A 125 8.52 -1.36 -12.04
C THR A 125 8.26 -0.28 -10.98
N THR A 126 8.77 -0.49 -9.77
CA THR A 126 8.70 0.55 -8.74
C THR A 126 9.64 1.69 -9.11
N LEU A 127 9.17 2.92 -8.95
CA LEU A 127 9.90 4.14 -9.29
C LEU A 127 9.59 5.23 -8.26
N PRO A 128 10.49 6.20 -8.06
CA PRO A 128 10.18 7.41 -7.29
C PRO A 128 8.93 8.09 -7.84
N TYR A 129 8.18 8.75 -6.95
CA TYR A 129 6.97 9.49 -7.33
C TYR A 129 7.25 10.47 -8.50
N PRO A 130 6.37 10.52 -9.53
CA PRO A 130 5.02 9.94 -9.62
C PRO A 130 4.96 8.51 -10.19
N GLY A 131 6.05 7.75 -10.20
CA GLY A 131 6.05 6.34 -10.61
C GLY A 131 5.31 5.43 -9.62
N PHE A 132 5.24 4.13 -9.94
CA PHE A 132 4.56 3.15 -9.10
C PHE A 132 5.30 3.00 -7.76
N PRO A 133 4.63 3.24 -6.61
CA PRO A 133 5.30 3.30 -5.33
C PRO A 133 5.74 1.91 -4.84
N THR A 134 6.96 1.82 -4.31
CA THR A 134 7.49 0.60 -3.69
C THR A 134 6.59 0.10 -2.54
N ASP A 135 5.87 0.98 -1.85
CA ASP A 135 4.95 0.63 -0.76
C ASP A 135 3.65 -0.07 -1.23
N MET A 136 3.36 -0.04 -2.53
CA MET A 136 2.26 -0.78 -3.15
C MET A 136 2.73 -2.05 -3.88
N GLN A 137 4.04 -2.30 -3.92
CA GLN A 137 4.63 -3.45 -4.63
C GLN A 137 4.14 -4.80 -4.07
N PRO A 138 4.07 -5.06 -2.75
CA PRO A 138 3.55 -6.32 -2.22
C PRO A 138 2.08 -6.56 -2.57
N GLN A 139 1.22 -5.54 -2.48
CA GLN A 139 -0.20 -5.63 -2.81
C GLN A 139 -0.39 -5.93 -4.31
N MET A 140 0.42 -5.29 -5.17
CA MET A 140 0.40 -5.56 -6.60
C MET A 140 0.84 -7.00 -6.90
N ALA A 141 1.89 -7.50 -6.25
CA ALA A 141 2.34 -8.87 -6.42
C ALA A 141 1.26 -9.90 -6.02
N VAL A 142 0.53 -9.62 -4.93
CA VAL A 142 -0.63 -10.44 -4.54
C VAL A 142 -1.70 -10.44 -5.64
N LEU A 143 -2.04 -9.28 -6.18
CA LEU A 143 -3.03 -9.19 -7.26
C LEU A 143 -2.59 -9.96 -8.50
N LEU A 144 -1.32 -9.80 -8.90
CA LEU A 144 -0.76 -10.48 -10.07
C LEU A 144 -0.63 -12.00 -9.87
N GLY A 145 -0.52 -12.46 -8.63
CA GLY A 145 -0.48 -13.89 -8.32
C GLY A 145 -1.77 -14.64 -8.63
N ILE A 146 -2.89 -13.93 -8.83
CA ILE A 146 -4.18 -14.51 -9.26
C ILE A 146 -4.63 -13.98 -10.63
N ALA A 147 -3.80 -13.19 -11.33
CA ALA A 147 -4.07 -12.69 -12.67
C ALA A 147 -3.74 -13.74 -13.73
N GLU A 148 -4.48 -13.78 -14.82
CA GLU A 148 -4.22 -14.71 -15.92
C GLU A 148 -2.90 -14.41 -16.63
N GLY A 149 -2.04 -15.41 -16.81
CA GLY A 149 -0.76 -15.31 -17.52
C GLY A 149 0.44 -15.08 -16.60
N THR A 150 1.52 -14.55 -17.15
CA THR A 150 2.77 -14.31 -16.42
C THR A 150 3.05 -12.82 -16.33
N SER A 151 3.24 -12.34 -15.11
CA SER A 151 3.56 -10.95 -14.79
C SER A 151 5.00 -10.81 -14.30
N THR A 152 5.52 -9.59 -14.34
CA THR A 152 6.81 -9.26 -13.73
C THR A 152 6.68 -8.04 -12.84
N VAL A 153 7.33 -8.11 -11.68
CA VAL A 153 7.47 -6.98 -10.76
C VAL A 153 8.95 -6.72 -10.54
N THR A 154 9.41 -5.54 -10.98
CA THR A 154 10.80 -5.11 -10.78
C THR A 154 10.83 -4.09 -9.63
N GLU A 155 11.58 -4.41 -8.58
CA GLU A 155 11.82 -3.51 -7.45
C GLU A 155 13.10 -2.72 -7.69
N SER A 156 12.99 -1.41 -7.88
CA SER A 156 14.14 -0.55 -8.17
C SER A 156 14.49 0.42 -7.03
N ILE A 157 13.73 0.42 -5.95
CA ILE A 157 13.88 1.36 -4.84
C ILE A 157 14.51 0.70 -3.61
N PHE A 158 14.00 -0.49 -3.24
CA PHE A 158 14.39 -1.17 -2.00
C PHE A 158 15.10 -2.50 -2.27
N GLU A 159 16.20 -2.74 -1.59
CA GLU A 159 16.84 -4.05 -1.57
C GLU A 159 16.04 -5.04 -0.73
N ASN A 160 16.02 -6.31 -1.14
CA ASN A 160 15.37 -7.41 -0.42
C ASN A 160 13.87 -7.18 -0.07
N ARG A 161 13.11 -6.55 -0.99
CA ARG A 161 11.69 -6.24 -0.78
C ARG A 161 10.76 -7.45 -0.92
N PHE A 162 11.22 -8.58 -1.44
CA PHE A 162 10.40 -9.76 -1.75
C PHE A 162 10.29 -10.79 -0.60
N LYS A 163 10.52 -10.41 0.65
CA LYS A 163 10.45 -11.31 1.81
C LYS A 163 9.09 -11.98 2.02
N TYR A 164 8.02 -11.38 1.54
CA TYR A 164 6.66 -11.92 1.61
C TYR A 164 6.40 -13.07 0.62
N VAL A 165 7.27 -13.29 -0.35
CA VAL A 165 7.08 -14.31 -1.40
C VAL A 165 7.04 -15.72 -0.79
N ASP A 166 7.86 -16.00 0.23
CA ASP A 166 7.83 -17.29 0.91
C ASP A 166 6.47 -17.54 1.58
N GLU A 167 5.86 -16.50 2.14
CA GLU A 167 4.54 -16.60 2.76
C GLU A 167 3.43 -16.78 1.70
N LEU A 168 3.50 -16.06 0.57
CA LEU A 168 2.58 -16.28 -0.56
C LEU A 168 2.74 -17.67 -1.19
N THR A 169 3.95 -18.20 -1.25
CA THR A 169 4.20 -19.57 -1.74
C THR A 169 3.52 -20.61 -0.84
N ARG A 170 3.47 -20.40 0.49
CA ARG A 170 2.68 -21.23 1.40
C ARG A 170 1.18 -21.18 1.10
N MET A 171 0.69 -20.08 0.55
CA MET A 171 -0.67 -19.90 0.08
C MET A 171 -0.91 -20.42 -1.35
N GLY A 172 0.10 -21.05 -1.96
CA GLY A 172 0.00 -21.65 -3.29
C GLY A 172 0.34 -20.71 -4.45
N ALA A 173 0.97 -19.55 -4.19
CA ALA A 173 1.46 -18.67 -5.25
C ALA A 173 2.62 -19.30 -6.02
N ASP A 174 2.70 -19.06 -7.32
CA ASP A 174 3.82 -19.43 -8.20
C ASP A 174 4.64 -18.18 -8.53
N ILE A 175 5.63 -17.90 -7.69
CA ILE A 175 6.48 -16.72 -7.78
C ILE A 175 7.94 -17.11 -7.71
N LYS A 176 8.72 -16.69 -8.70
CA LYS A 176 10.18 -16.86 -8.73
C LYS A 176 10.86 -15.50 -8.64
N VAL A 177 11.75 -15.33 -7.68
CA VAL A 177 12.50 -14.09 -7.51
C VAL A 177 13.93 -14.29 -8.06
N GLU A 178 14.32 -13.41 -8.98
CA GLU A 178 15.66 -13.35 -9.54
C GLU A 178 16.20 -11.93 -9.32
N SER A 179 17.14 -11.79 -8.40
CA SER A 179 17.69 -10.49 -8.01
C SER A 179 16.59 -9.53 -7.53
N ASN A 180 16.29 -8.47 -8.27
CA ASN A 180 15.26 -7.48 -7.98
C ASN A 180 13.97 -7.64 -8.83
N ILE A 181 13.79 -8.81 -9.47
CA ILE A 181 12.62 -9.09 -10.30
C ILE A 181 11.89 -10.30 -9.74
N ALA A 182 10.60 -10.17 -9.51
CA ALA A 182 9.68 -11.28 -9.27
C ALA A 182 8.97 -11.63 -10.59
N ILE A 183 9.06 -12.88 -11.00
CA ILE A 183 8.31 -13.48 -12.10
C ILE A 183 7.15 -14.21 -11.46
N ILE A 184 5.93 -13.83 -11.80
CA ILE A 184 4.69 -14.26 -11.16
C ILE A 184 3.82 -14.96 -12.19
N SER A 185 3.63 -16.27 -12.04
CA SER A 185 2.67 -17.04 -12.82
C SER A 185 1.34 -17.06 -12.09
N GLY A 186 0.29 -16.52 -12.69
CA GLY A 186 -1.01 -16.46 -12.05
C GLY A 186 -1.59 -17.83 -11.76
N VAL A 187 -2.05 -18.02 -10.52
CA VAL A 187 -2.80 -19.21 -10.09
C VAL A 187 -4.30 -18.92 -10.05
N LYS A 188 -5.11 -19.95 -10.12
CA LYS A 188 -6.56 -19.77 -10.11
C LYS A 188 -7.07 -19.11 -8.83
N ARG A 189 -6.52 -19.48 -7.69
CA ARG A 189 -6.81 -18.94 -6.35
C ARG A 189 -5.68 -19.26 -5.39
N TYR A 190 -5.55 -18.46 -4.37
CA TYR A 190 -4.76 -18.80 -3.19
C TYR A 190 -5.49 -19.82 -2.32
N THR A 191 -4.75 -20.50 -1.47
CA THR A 191 -5.26 -21.41 -0.44
C THR A 191 -4.98 -20.81 0.93
N GLY A 192 -5.96 -20.87 1.82
CA GLY A 192 -5.81 -20.40 3.19
C GLY A 192 -4.66 -21.10 3.91
N ALA A 193 -3.82 -20.33 4.59
CA ALA A 193 -2.66 -20.81 5.30
C ALA A 193 -2.36 -19.94 6.54
N ARG A 194 -1.51 -20.42 7.44
CA ARG A 194 -0.93 -19.61 8.50
C ARG A 194 0.36 -18.98 7.99
N VAL A 195 0.43 -17.65 7.99
CA VAL A 195 1.51 -16.83 7.45
C VAL A 195 1.91 -15.74 8.43
N ASN A 196 3.13 -15.24 8.32
CA ASN A 196 3.64 -14.18 9.19
C ASN A 196 3.80 -12.87 8.41
N ALA A 197 3.37 -11.76 9.00
CA ALA A 197 3.63 -10.44 8.44
C ALA A 197 5.11 -10.08 8.61
N PRO A 198 5.92 -10.00 7.53
CA PRO A 198 7.35 -9.69 7.67
C PRO A 198 7.61 -8.20 7.86
N ASP A 199 6.69 -7.36 7.44
CA ASP A 199 6.69 -5.89 7.58
C ASP A 199 5.29 -5.32 7.40
N LEU A 200 5.17 -3.99 7.53
CA LEU A 200 3.92 -3.24 7.42
C LEU A 200 3.17 -3.50 6.11
N ARG A 201 3.82 -3.34 4.96
CA ARG A 201 3.19 -3.38 3.63
C ARG A 201 2.95 -4.83 3.16
N ALA A 202 3.92 -5.67 3.39
CA ALA A 202 3.79 -7.10 3.12
C ALA A 202 2.70 -7.74 3.99
N GLY A 203 2.60 -7.35 5.27
CA GLY A 203 1.51 -7.81 6.14
C GLY A 203 0.13 -7.44 5.61
N ALA A 204 -0.08 -6.18 5.19
CA ALA A 204 -1.33 -5.75 4.58
C ALA A 204 -1.62 -6.51 3.26
N ALA A 205 -0.60 -6.78 2.45
CA ALA A 205 -0.73 -7.58 1.24
C ALA A 205 -1.14 -9.03 1.54
N LEU A 206 -0.59 -9.65 2.59
CA LEU A 206 -1.01 -10.99 3.03
C LEU A 206 -2.45 -11.03 3.54
N VAL A 207 -2.95 -9.96 4.15
CA VAL A 207 -4.39 -9.82 4.46
C VAL A 207 -5.22 -9.84 3.18
N ILE A 208 -4.82 -9.10 2.14
CA ILE A 208 -5.52 -9.12 0.83
C ILE A 208 -5.47 -10.53 0.22
N ALA A 209 -4.31 -11.18 0.25
CA ALA A 209 -4.18 -12.57 -0.24
C ALA A 209 -5.13 -13.52 0.51
N GLY A 210 -5.24 -13.37 1.84
CA GLY A 210 -6.16 -14.13 2.67
C GLY A 210 -7.63 -13.91 2.32
N LEU A 211 -8.02 -12.68 1.99
CA LEU A 211 -9.39 -12.36 1.53
C LEU A 211 -9.71 -12.97 0.16
N ALA A 212 -8.70 -13.15 -0.70
CA ALA A 212 -8.83 -13.76 -2.03
C ALA A 212 -8.60 -15.28 -2.03
N ALA A 213 -8.31 -15.88 -0.88
CA ALA A 213 -7.99 -17.31 -0.76
C ALA A 213 -9.23 -18.16 -0.51
N ASP A 214 -9.18 -19.42 -0.95
CA ASP A 214 -10.12 -20.45 -0.52
C ASP A 214 -9.69 -20.99 0.87
N GLY A 215 -10.61 -21.01 1.82
CA GLY A 215 -10.36 -21.44 3.20
C GLY A 215 -10.01 -20.28 4.14
N ILE A 216 -9.35 -20.59 5.24
CA ILE A 216 -9.04 -19.61 6.29
C ILE A 216 -7.55 -19.30 6.28
N THR A 217 -7.23 -18.03 6.25
CA THR A 217 -5.87 -17.52 6.41
C THR A 217 -5.71 -16.90 7.79
N VAL A 218 -4.64 -17.27 8.49
CA VAL A 218 -4.22 -16.63 9.74
C VAL A 218 -2.96 -15.85 9.48
N VAL A 219 -3.00 -14.56 9.77
CA VAL A 219 -1.82 -13.66 9.65
C VAL A 219 -1.31 -13.35 11.05
N ASP A 220 -0.14 -13.86 11.37
CA ASP A 220 0.56 -13.57 12.63
C ASP A 220 1.40 -12.29 12.51
N ASP A 221 1.95 -11.81 13.64
CA ASP A 221 2.80 -10.60 13.72
C ASP A 221 2.11 -9.31 13.24
N ILE A 222 0.80 -9.21 13.43
CA ILE A 222 -0.04 -8.09 12.95
C ILE A 222 0.35 -6.72 13.51
N TYR A 223 1.19 -6.66 14.56
CA TYR A 223 1.69 -5.40 15.10
C TYR A 223 2.45 -4.57 14.05
N TYR A 224 3.05 -5.20 13.03
CA TYR A 224 3.62 -4.49 11.90
C TYR A 224 2.55 -3.75 11.10
N ILE A 225 1.39 -4.39 10.86
CA ILE A 225 0.28 -3.79 10.10
C ILE A 225 -0.32 -2.61 10.87
N GLN A 226 -0.49 -2.74 12.18
CA GLN A 226 -1.09 -1.73 13.05
C GLN A 226 -0.30 -0.41 13.11
N ARG A 227 0.96 -0.41 12.71
CA ARG A 227 1.78 0.81 12.63
C ARG A 227 1.33 1.80 11.56
N GLY A 228 0.62 1.38 10.54
CA GLY A 228 0.22 2.24 9.44
C GLY A 228 -1.17 1.98 8.87
N TYR A 229 -1.93 1.04 9.45
CA TYR A 229 -3.32 0.78 9.09
C TYR A 229 -4.17 0.79 10.35
N GLU A 230 -4.92 1.85 10.55
CA GLU A 230 -5.83 1.99 11.69
C GLU A 230 -7.09 1.14 11.46
N ALA A 231 -7.38 0.23 12.40
CA ALA A 231 -8.59 -0.60 12.42
C ALA A 231 -8.90 -1.26 11.05
N LEU A 232 -7.87 -1.84 10.41
CA LEU A 232 -7.97 -2.41 9.06
C LEU A 232 -9.07 -3.46 8.98
N GLU A 233 -9.16 -4.35 9.99
CA GLU A 233 -10.17 -5.41 10.07
C GLU A 233 -11.60 -4.86 10.19
N GLU A 234 -11.78 -3.76 10.92
CA GLU A 234 -13.11 -3.13 11.06
C GLU A 234 -13.55 -2.48 9.75
N LYS A 235 -12.63 -1.75 9.08
CA LYS A 235 -12.90 -1.13 7.79
C LYS A 235 -13.25 -2.17 6.73
N LEU A 236 -12.50 -3.25 6.65
CA LEU A 236 -12.76 -4.36 5.72
C LEU A 236 -14.08 -5.07 6.05
N THR A 237 -14.39 -5.31 7.33
CA THR A 237 -15.67 -5.91 7.75
C THR A 237 -16.87 -5.06 7.33
N LYS A 238 -16.78 -3.74 7.42
CA LYS A 238 -17.85 -2.81 7.02
C LYS A 238 -18.20 -2.91 5.53
N ILE A 239 -17.25 -3.31 4.69
CA ILE A 239 -17.46 -3.53 3.25
C ILE A 239 -17.70 -4.99 2.88
N GLY A 240 -17.89 -5.87 3.86
CA GLY A 240 -18.36 -7.25 3.66
C GLY A 240 -17.28 -8.33 3.81
N ALA A 241 -16.04 -8.00 4.15
CA ALA A 241 -15.00 -9.00 4.37
C ALA A 241 -15.30 -9.85 5.63
N LYS A 242 -15.05 -11.13 5.55
CA LYS A 242 -15.06 -12.04 6.70
C LYS A 242 -13.67 -12.06 7.33
N ILE A 243 -13.41 -11.12 8.21
CA ILE A 243 -12.13 -10.94 8.88
C ILE A 243 -12.36 -10.62 10.36
N ALA A 244 -11.46 -11.05 11.22
CA ALA A 244 -11.48 -10.69 12.63
C ALA A 244 -10.05 -10.65 13.18
N ARG A 245 -9.82 -9.78 14.14
CA ARG A 245 -8.66 -9.83 15.01
C ARG A 245 -8.96 -10.80 16.13
N VAL A 246 -8.04 -11.73 16.39
CA VAL A 246 -8.13 -12.72 17.46
C VAL A 246 -6.88 -12.66 18.33
N GLU A 247 -7.05 -12.85 19.64
CA GLU A 247 -5.94 -12.76 20.59
C GLU A 247 -5.43 -14.14 21.01
N ASP A 248 -6.27 -15.17 20.88
CA ASP A 248 -5.92 -16.53 21.25
C ASP A 248 -6.54 -17.59 20.32
N GLU A 249 -6.10 -18.83 20.51
CA GLU A 249 -6.57 -19.98 19.72
C GLU A 249 -8.07 -20.27 19.93
N LYS A 250 -8.64 -19.92 21.09
CA LYS A 250 -10.08 -20.12 21.34
C LYS A 250 -10.93 -19.17 20.52
N GLU A 251 -10.49 -17.93 20.38
CA GLU A 251 -11.14 -16.94 19.52
C GLU A 251 -11.02 -17.34 18.05
N LEU A 252 -9.86 -17.84 17.64
CA LEU A 252 -9.65 -18.37 16.30
C LEU A 252 -10.64 -19.51 16.01
N GLN A 253 -10.78 -20.49 16.89
CA GLN A 253 -11.72 -21.60 16.72
C GLN A 253 -13.18 -21.11 16.64
N LYS A 254 -13.57 -20.14 17.47
CA LYS A 254 -14.91 -19.52 17.37
C LYS A 254 -15.14 -18.82 16.04
N PHE A 255 -14.13 -18.11 15.54
CA PHE A 255 -14.21 -17.46 14.23
C PHE A 255 -14.35 -18.50 13.12
N ILE A 256 -13.55 -19.57 13.13
CA ILE A 256 -13.62 -20.66 12.16
C ILE A 256 -15.05 -21.23 12.11
N LEU A 257 -15.64 -21.58 13.27
CA LEU A 257 -16.99 -22.12 13.35
C LEU A 257 -18.09 -21.16 12.88
N LYS A 258 -17.81 -19.85 12.89
CA LYS A 258 -18.77 -18.81 12.45
C LYS A 258 -18.76 -18.63 10.93
N VAL A 259 -17.62 -18.85 10.29
CA VAL A 259 -17.44 -18.54 8.85
C VAL A 259 -17.47 -19.77 7.96
N SER A 260 -17.35 -20.99 8.55
CA SER A 260 -17.58 -22.27 7.89
C SER A 260 -19.07 -22.49 7.67
#